data_f3daa295daf8c7e2d85fc3c8f6394345
#
_entry.id   f3daa295daf8c7e2d85fc3c8f6394345
#
_cell.length_a   1.000
_cell.length_b   1.000
_cell.length_c   1.000
_cell.angle_alpha   90.00
_cell.angle_beta   90.00
_cell.angle_gamma   90.00
#
_symmetry.space_group_name_H-M   'P 1'
#
loop_
_entity.id
_entity.type
_entity.pdbx_description
1 polymer ?
#
loop_
_entity_poly.entity_id
_entity_poly.type
_entity_poly.pdbx_seq_one_letter_code
_entity_poly.pdbx_strand_id
1 'polypeptide(L)'
;WQCTFSAPGADYGVQSETVDLDFVMRPFKFTGVSACNGKTAAPVLLNDTYTDELHMDGKDAYATLATNEPGEKDGGRRVYWTTSDKTVATVDKNGTVRARTDSGECTIMATLADGTESLTCRVRVGDITVPIFATAGLRGDRATLADAAALKGATPDSILLDAGDSLHGTESASLTGGMDMLSAFSAAGYDLHAMALTDFAYGTTRLVSDANMGSGPSLASNLLNNEGTAVFYRSTSWSRNRVTNGRYTVVERAGYKIGFFVLNDPAQAAVISASNGEFITARDWNDTAAEQITALQNAGCDAILAIVSTAPAGDWQKALLSQGVTAIIDGTTAENGTNVLGADLGLTGVAQLDLVFTQGGGCRVEVRQPVAAAEMESRATWLAMSTADAAQADTAADAADPGKDTEAVGGSDTTAPTETADEAQQAGADAYTSAAAEIATLDADDQSILYTPLFTYAANPDANKTISFGNYLAALYAEIVTNDPATGLPEGASVEAFAGGVTEPEYGEITRGDLMAALPATARIQLVSTTAEAARALADGGTVSRVYQNSLTEYAPEGDVVYIVTDTATLAGLGAEYTVLRDYGDVFWSVRMNINDLTANFTTEFVLPEAPQYGVGRRG
;
A
#
# COMPACT_ATOMS: atom_id res chain seq x y z
N TRP A 1 37.51 21.66 23.03
CA TRP A 1 37.97 22.79 23.88
C TRP A 1 39.44 22.58 24.17
N GLN A 2 40.23 23.66 24.10
CA GLN A 2 41.62 23.65 24.54
C GLN A 2 41.72 24.35 25.91
N CYS A 3 42.26 23.66 26.90
CA CYS A 3 42.58 24.23 28.20
C CYS A 3 44.09 24.31 28.36
N THR A 4 44.60 25.51 28.63
CA THR A 4 46.02 25.70 28.91
C THR A 4 46.23 25.85 30.41
N PHE A 5 47.00 24.97 30.98
CA PHE A 5 47.42 25.03 32.38
C PHE A 5 48.82 25.64 32.42
N SER A 6 49.01 26.68 33.20
CA SER A 6 50.30 27.29 33.38
C SER A 6 50.66 27.36 34.87
N ALA A 7 51.88 27.01 35.20
CA ALA A 7 52.41 27.10 36.53
C ALA A 7 53.75 27.84 36.51
N PRO A 8 54.14 28.60 37.58
CA PRO A 8 55.46 29.23 37.71
C PRO A 8 56.53 28.12 37.72
N GLY A 9 57.50 28.21 36.83
CA GLY A 9 58.68 27.36 36.85
C GLY A 9 59.69 27.74 37.90
N ALA A 10 60.60 26.82 38.28
CA ALA A 10 61.61 27.01 39.32
C ALA A 10 62.60 28.18 39.06
N ASP A 11 62.71 28.59 37.76
CA ASP A 11 63.63 29.68 37.32
C ASP A 11 62.86 30.92 36.82
N TYR A 12 61.72 31.25 37.42
CA TYR A 12 60.88 32.40 37.07
C TYR A 12 60.28 32.38 35.65
N GLY A 13 60.38 31.26 34.95
CA GLY A 13 59.67 31.03 33.70
C GLY A 13 58.27 30.44 33.93
N VAL A 14 57.34 30.70 33.03
CA VAL A 14 56.03 30.06 33.03
C VAL A 14 56.11 28.83 32.15
N GLN A 15 55.89 27.66 32.73
CA GLN A 15 55.64 26.46 31.96
C GLN A 15 54.14 26.30 31.70
N SER A 16 53.75 26.12 30.48
CA SER A 16 52.36 25.91 30.09
C SER A 16 52.22 24.62 29.29
N GLU A 17 51.21 23.85 29.62
CA GLU A 17 50.80 22.68 28.86
C GLU A 17 49.38 22.90 28.37
N THR A 18 49.15 22.64 27.09
CA THR A 18 47.82 22.73 26.49
C THR A 18 47.30 21.30 26.27
N VAL A 19 46.18 21.01 26.87
CA VAL A 19 45.50 19.73 26.74
C VAL A 19 44.24 19.94 25.92
N ASP A 20 44.09 19.16 24.86
CA ASP A 20 42.85 19.09 24.12
C ASP A 20 41.84 18.23 24.87
N LEU A 21 40.73 18.83 25.25
CA LEU A 21 39.64 18.13 25.92
C LEU A 21 38.53 17.84 24.92
N ASP A 22 38.38 16.58 24.55
CA ASP A 22 37.24 16.10 23.77
C ASP A 22 36.05 15.90 24.71
N PHE A 23 35.09 16.81 24.65
CA PHE A 23 33.82 16.62 25.31
C PHE A 23 32.89 15.85 24.40
N VAL A 24 32.69 14.57 24.67
CA VAL A 24 31.64 13.79 24.04
C VAL A 24 30.33 14.14 24.75
N MET A 25 29.51 14.97 24.12
CA MET A 25 28.15 15.22 24.58
C MET A 25 27.37 13.89 24.45
N ARG A 26 27.02 13.31 25.57
CA ARG A 26 26.09 12.18 25.60
C ARG A 26 24.69 12.75 25.77
N PRO A 27 23.79 12.60 24.76
CA PRO A 27 22.42 13.06 24.90
C PRO A 27 21.75 12.34 26.07
N PHE A 28 20.92 13.06 26.81
CA PHE A 28 20.08 12.48 27.85
C PHE A 28 19.09 11.52 27.21
N LYS A 29 18.94 10.30 27.73
CA LYS A 29 18.05 9.30 27.15
C LYS A 29 17.58 8.25 28.17
N PHE A 30 16.43 7.64 27.92
CA PHE A 30 16.05 6.42 28.61
C PHE A 30 16.98 5.26 28.19
N THR A 31 17.24 4.35 29.12
CA THR A 31 18.02 3.13 28.89
C THR A 31 17.21 1.86 29.08
N GLY A 32 15.93 1.98 29.41
CA GLY A 32 15.00 0.89 29.60
C GLY A 32 14.31 0.90 30.96
N VAL A 33 13.88 -0.26 31.41
CA VAL A 33 13.26 -0.48 32.73
C VAL A 33 14.24 -1.26 33.60
N SER A 34 14.58 -0.68 34.77
CA SER A 34 15.51 -1.32 35.71
C SER A 34 14.83 -2.29 36.69
N ALA A 35 13.52 -2.12 36.92
CA ALA A 35 12.72 -3.00 37.76
C ALA A 35 11.24 -2.91 37.39
N CYS A 36 10.52 -4.03 37.43
CA CYS A 36 9.06 -4.08 37.26
C CYS A 36 8.47 -5.25 38.05
N ASN A 37 7.16 -5.24 38.25
CA ASN A 37 6.44 -6.43 38.72
C ASN A 37 5.90 -7.25 37.54
N GLY A 38 5.42 -8.46 37.79
CA GLY A 38 4.93 -9.36 36.74
C GLY A 38 3.62 -8.90 36.05
N LYS A 39 3.13 -7.70 36.37
CA LYS A 39 1.98 -7.04 35.75
C LYS A 39 2.38 -5.90 34.80
N THR A 40 3.61 -5.87 34.38
CA THR A 40 4.12 -4.87 33.43
C THR A 40 4.55 -5.58 32.17
N ALA A 41 3.97 -5.22 31.04
CA ALA A 41 4.41 -5.68 29.75
C ALA A 41 5.85 -5.20 29.49
N ALA A 42 6.59 -5.93 28.69
CA ALA A 42 7.96 -5.52 28.34
C ALA A 42 7.93 -4.13 27.73
N PRO A 43 8.83 -3.23 28.16
CA PRO A 43 8.89 -1.88 27.59
C PRO A 43 9.25 -1.96 26.13
N VAL A 44 8.58 -1.16 25.33
CA VAL A 44 8.88 -1.04 23.91
C VAL A 44 10.15 -0.19 23.76
N LEU A 45 11.15 -0.79 23.14
CA LEU A 45 12.34 -0.06 22.72
C LEU A 45 12.07 0.50 21.31
N LEU A 46 11.76 1.78 21.23
CA LEU A 46 11.75 2.50 19.96
C LEU A 46 13.18 2.99 19.68
N ASN A 47 13.71 2.68 18.49
CA ASN A 47 15.02 3.13 18.00
C ASN A 47 16.26 2.72 18.84
N ASP A 48 16.45 1.41 19.06
CA ASP A 48 17.67 0.81 19.64
C ASP A 48 18.14 1.34 21.00
N THR A 49 17.56 2.41 21.54
CA THR A 49 18.10 3.08 22.72
C THR A 49 17.10 3.77 23.65
N TYR A 50 15.81 3.82 23.32
CA TYR A 50 14.82 4.59 24.08
C TYR A 50 13.59 3.80 24.46
N THR A 51 13.14 3.97 25.70
CA THR A 51 11.80 3.54 26.11
C THR A 51 10.88 4.76 26.03
N ASP A 52 10.24 4.95 24.89
CA ASP A 52 9.28 6.04 24.69
C ASP A 52 7.89 5.66 25.16
N GLU A 53 7.63 4.37 25.30
CA GLU A 53 6.32 3.83 25.68
C GLU A 53 6.45 2.73 26.72
N LEU A 54 5.55 2.75 27.73
CA LEU A 54 5.48 1.77 28.80
C LEU A 54 4.05 1.23 28.91
N HIS A 55 3.91 -0.07 28.73
CA HIS A 55 2.64 -0.78 28.88
C HIS A 55 2.56 -1.39 30.27
N MET A 56 1.41 -1.23 30.93
CA MET A 56 1.15 -1.73 32.28
C MET A 56 -0.19 -2.48 32.29
N ASP A 57 -0.21 -3.69 32.83
CA ASP A 57 -1.38 -4.58 32.81
C ASP A 57 -2.62 -4.01 33.53
N GLY A 58 -2.47 -3.10 34.44
CA GLY A 58 -3.57 -2.53 35.21
C GLY A 58 -3.12 -1.96 36.54
N LYS A 59 -4.10 -1.66 37.38
CA LYS A 59 -3.86 -1.08 38.71
C LYS A 59 -2.85 -1.88 39.52
N ASP A 60 -1.97 -1.17 40.22
CA ASP A 60 -0.85 -1.68 41.01
C ASP A 60 0.34 -2.26 40.21
N ALA A 61 0.27 -2.28 38.89
CA ALA A 61 1.47 -2.51 38.08
C ALA A 61 2.49 -1.41 38.33
N TYR A 62 3.77 -1.75 38.32
CA TYR A 62 4.85 -0.75 38.42
C TYR A 62 6.03 -1.10 37.53
N ALA A 63 6.72 -0.06 37.08
CA ALA A 63 7.99 -0.15 36.39
C ALA A 63 8.90 1.03 36.78
N THR A 64 10.19 0.77 36.91
CA THR A 64 11.17 1.83 37.19
C THR A 64 11.91 2.16 35.90
N LEU A 65 11.62 3.32 35.33
CA LEU A 65 12.30 3.86 34.15
C LEU A 65 13.74 4.22 34.53
N ALA A 66 14.69 3.78 33.71
CA ALA A 66 16.10 4.08 33.86
C ALA A 66 16.57 5.07 32.79
N THR A 67 17.48 5.98 33.16
CA THR A 67 18.13 6.90 32.23
C THR A 67 19.62 6.65 32.19
N ASN A 68 20.30 7.22 31.18
CA ASN A 68 21.77 7.18 31.10
C ASN A 68 22.49 8.20 32.01
N GLU A 69 21.73 9.00 32.76
CA GLU A 69 22.32 9.93 33.73
C GLU A 69 22.78 9.15 34.97
N PRO A 70 24.05 9.25 35.36
CA PRO A 70 24.54 8.63 36.58
C PRO A 70 23.79 9.17 37.82
N GLY A 71 23.75 8.39 38.90
CA GLY A 71 23.18 8.86 40.15
C GLY A 71 23.93 10.07 40.70
N GLU A 72 23.25 10.94 41.46
CA GLU A 72 23.87 12.13 42.08
C GLU A 72 25.16 11.79 42.88
N LYS A 73 25.21 10.61 43.48
CA LYS A 73 26.39 10.14 44.25
C LYS A 73 27.58 9.81 43.36
N ASP A 74 27.31 9.54 42.08
CA ASP A 74 28.29 9.16 41.06
C ASP A 74 28.62 10.34 40.14
N GLY A 75 28.27 11.57 40.57
CA GLY A 75 28.55 12.81 39.85
C GLY A 75 27.56 13.15 38.74
N GLY A 76 26.43 12.45 38.68
CA GLY A 76 25.36 12.75 37.73
C GLY A 76 24.49 13.95 38.15
N ARG A 77 23.76 14.46 37.17
CA ARG A 77 22.76 15.52 37.37
C ARG A 77 21.48 14.92 37.97
N ARG A 78 20.80 15.68 38.79
CA ARG A 78 19.53 15.26 39.34
C ARG A 78 18.46 15.23 38.24
N VAL A 79 17.66 14.16 38.26
CA VAL A 79 16.52 14.00 37.36
C VAL A 79 15.23 14.25 38.13
N TYR A 80 14.39 15.14 37.61
CA TYR A 80 13.03 15.38 38.13
C TYR A 80 12.02 14.61 37.28
N TRP A 81 11.09 13.95 37.95
CA TRP A 81 10.08 13.13 37.35
C TRP A 81 8.70 13.73 37.59
N THR A 82 7.89 13.83 36.52
CA THR A 82 6.53 14.33 36.59
C THR A 82 5.61 13.41 35.75
N THR A 83 4.32 13.48 36.01
CA THR A 83 3.28 12.79 35.23
C THR A 83 2.25 13.82 34.77
N SER A 84 1.72 13.64 33.56
CA SER A 84 0.62 14.46 33.03
C SER A 84 -0.70 14.18 33.76
N ASP A 85 -0.92 12.91 34.18
CA ASP A 85 -2.12 12.52 34.92
C ASP A 85 -1.81 11.55 36.08
N LYS A 86 -1.98 12.06 37.29
CA LYS A 86 -1.79 11.29 38.53
C LYS A 86 -2.92 10.28 38.82
N THR A 87 -4.04 10.38 38.13
CA THR A 87 -5.14 9.44 38.28
C THR A 87 -4.86 8.16 37.48
N VAL A 88 -4.14 8.25 36.38
CA VAL A 88 -3.70 7.13 35.56
C VAL A 88 -2.44 6.49 36.14
N ALA A 89 -1.36 7.25 36.30
CA ALA A 89 -0.14 6.75 36.91
C ALA A 89 0.61 7.83 37.70
N THR A 90 1.29 7.39 38.75
CA THR A 90 2.18 8.23 39.55
C THR A 90 3.63 7.85 39.30
N VAL A 91 4.55 8.80 39.41
CA VAL A 91 5.99 8.55 39.33
C VAL A 91 6.68 9.07 40.61
N ASP A 92 7.63 8.32 41.12
CA ASP A 92 8.44 8.73 42.27
C ASP A 92 9.78 9.36 41.84
N LYS A 93 10.53 9.87 42.81
CA LYS A 93 11.83 10.51 42.58
C LYS A 93 12.91 9.60 41.95
N ASN A 94 12.71 8.29 41.95
CA ASN A 94 13.61 7.31 41.37
C ASN A 94 13.19 6.85 39.98
N GLY A 95 12.13 7.45 39.40
CA GLY A 95 11.55 7.04 38.11
C GLY A 95 10.63 5.82 38.19
N THR A 96 10.19 5.43 39.43
CA THR A 96 9.24 4.31 39.54
C THR A 96 7.84 4.81 39.22
N VAL A 97 7.32 4.40 38.08
CA VAL A 97 5.97 4.62 37.61
C VAL A 97 5.07 3.54 38.22
N ARG A 98 3.91 3.93 38.71
CA ARG A 98 2.91 3.01 39.29
C ARG A 98 1.53 3.35 38.78
N ALA A 99 0.87 2.37 38.13
CA ALA A 99 -0.50 2.50 37.68
C ALA A 99 -1.49 2.67 38.85
N ARG A 100 -2.46 3.54 38.69
CA ARG A 100 -3.50 3.87 39.67
C ARG A 100 -4.88 3.43 39.25
N THR A 101 -5.06 3.09 37.97
CA THR A 101 -6.29 2.64 37.33
C THR A 101 -6.05 1.33 36.60
N ASP A 102 -7.14 0.68 36.16
CA ASP A 102 -7.09 -0.52 35.31
C ASP A 102 -7.06 -0.18 33.81
N SER A 103 -7.29 1.07 33.43
CA SER A 103 -7.19 1.54 32.05
C SER A 103 -6.94 3.04 32.01
N GLY A 104 -6.19 3.50 30.99
CA GLY A 104 -5.93 4.91 30.76
C GLY A 104 -4.54 5.15 30.20
N GLU A 105 -4.27 6.42 29.90
CA GLU A 105 -3.01 6.86 29.31
C GLU A 105 -2.51 8.12 29.97
N CYS A 106 -1.21 8.23 30.16
CA CYS A 106 -0.55 9.46 30.61
C CYS A 106 0.90 9.51 30.11
N THR A 107 1.53 10.67 30.21
CA THR A 107 2.94 10.88 29.88
C THR A 107 3.76 11.07 31.14
N ILE A 108 4.84 10.33 31.28
CA ILE A 108 5.89 10.54 32.28
C ILE A 108 7.00 11.38 31.67
N MET A 109 7.38 12.45 32.33
CA MET A 109 8.47 13.31 31.92
C MET A 109 9.64 13.22 32.89
N ALA A 110 10.84 13.03 32.37
CA ALA A 110 12.10 13.10 33.10
C ALA A 110 12.87 14.35 32.66
N THR A 111 13.11 15.28 33.57
CA THR A 111 13.79 16.55 33.26
C THR A 111 15.05 16.70 34.10
N LEU A 112 16.17 17.07 33.48
CA LEU A 112 17.40 17.37 34.19
C LEU A 112 17.25 18.61 35.06
N ALA A 113 17.94 18.64 36.20
CA ALA A 113 17.80 19.71 37.18
C ALA A 113 18.18 21.10 36.66
N ASP A 114 19.03 21.16 35.64
CA ASP A 114 19.43 22.40 34.96
C ASP A 114 18.42 22.84 33.89
N GLY A 115 17.38 22.05 33.63
CA GLY A 115 16.33 22.33 32.63
C GLY A 115 16.81 22.25 31.18
N THR A 116 18.01 21.74 30.92
CA THR A 116 18.60 21.73 29.57
C THR A 116 18.02 20.66 28.67
N GLU A 117 17.61 19.52 29.24
CA GLU A 117 17.07 18.38 28.50
C GLU A 117 15.91 17.73 29.25
N SER A 118 14.92 17.24 28.52
CA SER A 118 13.82 16.45 29.04
C SER A 118 13.49 15.28 28.11
N LEU A 119 12.97 14.20 28.68
CA LEU A 119 12.51 12.99 28.00
C LEU A 119 11.06 12.75 28.35
N THR A 120 10.30 12.20 27.43
CA THR A 120 8.91 11.80 27.63
C THR A 120 8.75 10.30 27.38
N CYS A 121 7.95 9.64 28.22
CA CYS A 121 7.55 8.24 28.07
C CYS A 121 6.03 8.18 28.17
N ARG A 122 5.37 7.69 27.12
CA ARG A 122 3.93 7.44 27.09
C ARG A 122 3.65 6.19 27.93
N VAL A 123 2.74 6.29 28.87
CA VAL A 123 2.32 5.17 29.72
C VAL A 123 0.89 4.78 29.37
N ARG A 124 0.70 3.55 29.00
CA ARG A 124 -0.62 2.95 28.73
C ARG A 124 -0.93 1.88 29.75
N VAL A 125 -2.11 1.91 30.30
CA VAL A 125 -2.59 0.97 31.31
C VAL A 125 -3.82 0.26 30.75
N GLY A 126 -3.81 -1.08 30.81
CA GLY A 126 -4.93 -1.91 30.36
C GLY A 126 -4.77 -2.50 28.97
N ASP A 127 -5.89 -2.87 28.36
CA ASP A 127 -5.91 -3.39 27.00
C ASP A 127 -5.48 -2.30 26.00
N ILE A 128 -4.69 -2.69 24.99
CA ILE A 128 -4.19 -1.79 23.96
C ILE A 128 -4.79 -2.17 22.62
N THR A 129 -5.42 -1.22 21.97
CA THR A 129 -6.04 -1.40 20.66
C THR A 129 -5.13 -0.87 19.55
N VAL A 130 -4.89 -1.71 18.54
CA VAL A 130 -4.26 -1.33 17.28
C VAL A 130 -5.30 -1.47 16.18
N PRO A 131 -5.87 -0.37 15.68
CA PRO A 131 -6.80 -0.40 14.56
C PRO A 131 -6.08 -0.74 13.26
N ILE A 132 -6.68 -1.60 12.46
CA ILE A 132 -6.27 -1.93 11.10
C ILE A 132 -7.32 -1.36 10.16
N PHE A 133 -6.91 -0.45 9.31
CA PHE A 133 -7.73 0.08 8.21
C PHE A 133 -7.29 -0.58 6.91
N ALA A 134 -8.26 -1.08 6.14
CA ALA A 134 -7.98 -1.79 4.90
C ALA A 134 -8.86 -1.26 3.75
N THR A 135 -8.23 -1.07 2.59
CA THR A 135 -8.90 -0.86 1.31
C THR A 135 -8.64 -2.05 0.40
N ALA A 136 -9.52 -2.32 -0.54
CA ALA A 136 -9.32 -3.22 -1.66
C ALA A 136 -10.30 -2.85 -2.79
N GLY A 137 -10.02 -3.29 -4.01
CA GLY A 137 -10.93 -3.09 -5.13
C GLY A 137 -11.08 -1.62 -5.55
N LEU A 138 -10.07 -0.78 -5.32
CA LEU A 138 -10.09 0.63 -5.74
C LEU A 138 -10.01 0.78 -7.27
N ARG A 139 -9.48 -0.23 -7.96
CA ARG A 139 -9.48 -0.33 -9.43
C ARG A 139 -9.00 0.93 -10.15
N GLY A 140 -7.90 1.50 -9.65
CA GLY A 140 -7.26 2.66 -10.25
C GLY A 140 -7.87 4.01 -9.84
N ASP A 141 -8.86 4.03 -8.96
CA ASP A 141 -9.49 5.26 -8.49
C ASP A 141 -8.90 5.74 -7.15
N ARG A 142 -8.57 7.01 -7.06
CA ARG A 142 -7.88 7.64 -5.92
C ARG A 142 -8.80 8.44 -5.01
N ALA A 143 -10.10 8.51 -5.30
CA ALA A 143 -11.03 9.47 -4.68
C ALA A 143 -11.10 9.35 -3.14
N THR A 144 -10.91 8.16 -2.57
CA THR A 144 -11.03 7.92 -1.12
C THR A 144 -9.69 7.93 -0.37
N LEU A 145 -8.56 8.09 -1.05
CA LEU A 145 -7.23 7.92 -0.42
C LEU A 145 -6.89 9.05 0.56
N ALA A 146 -7.30 10.29 0.27
CA ALA A 146 -7.10 11.39 1.20
C ALA A 146 -7.91 11.20 2.50
N ASP A 147 -9.11 10.66 2.40
CA ASP A 147 -9.95 10.32 3.56
C ASP A 147 -9.33 9.18 4.40
N ALA A 148 -8.77 8.16 3.73
CA ALA A 148 -8.03 7.09 4.41
C ALA A 148 -6.78 7.63 5.15
N ALA A 149 -6.07 8.61 4.55
CA ALA A 149 -4.97 9.32 5.19
C ALA A 149 -5.43 10.06 6.45
N ALA A 150 -6.60 10.72 6.40
CA ALA A 150 -7.18 11.41 7.56
C ALA A 150 -7.50 10.45 8.70
N LEU A 151 -8.09 9.28 8.40
CA LEU A 151 -8.36 8.24 9.41
C LEU A 151 -7.08 7.78 10.09
N LYS A 152 -6.03 7.51 9.32
CA LYS A 152 -4.74 7.12 9.85
C LYS A 152 -4.10 8.23 10.67
N GLY A 153 -4.13 9.47 10.19
CA GLY A 153 -3.59 10.63 10.90
C GLY A 153 -4.27 10.88 12.24
N ALA A 154 -5.60 10.74 12.29
CA ALA A 154 -6.39 10.83 13.53
C ALA A 154 -6.21 9.63 14.48
N THR A 155 -5.55 8.54 14.02
CA THR A 155 -5.37 7.31 14.79
C THR A 155 -3.90 6.84 14.67
N PRO A 156 -2.95 7.47 15.40
CA PRO A 156 -1.50 7.31 15.20
C PRO A 156 -1.00 5.86 15.33
N ASP A 157 -1.68 5.06 16.15
CA ASP A 157 -1.33 3.66 16.36
C ASP A 157 -2.00 2.70 15.37
N SER A 158 -2.71 3.22 14.36
CA SER A 158 -3.34 2.40 13.33
C SER A 158 -2.34 1.93 12.28
N ILE A 159 -2.74 0.88 11.57
CA ILE A 159 -2.10 0.39 10.35
C ILE A 159 -3.09 0.60 9.21
N LEU A 160 -2.65 1.26 8.14
CA LEU A 160 -3.42 1.43 6.91
C LEU A 160 -2.79 0.59 5.81
N LEU A 161 -3.58 -0.29 5.19
CA LEU A 161 -3.10 -1.19 4.16
C LEU A 161 -4.06 -1.30 2.98
N ASP A 162 -3.52 -1.71 1.84
CA ASP A 162 -4.30 -2.12 0.68
C ASP A 162 -4.26 -3.64 0.52
N ALA A 163 -5.42 -4.25 0.31
CA ALA A 163 -5.57 -5.71 0.19
C ALA A 163 -5.65 -6.19 -1.28
N GLY A 164 -5.43 -5.29 -2.26
CA GLY A 164 -5.26 -5.59 -3.67
C GLY A 164 -6.46 -5.23 -4.56
N ASP A 165 -6.33 -5.53 -5.86
CA ASP A 165 -7.26 -5.13 -6.93
C ASP A 165 -7.41 -3.60 -7.04
N SER A 166 -6.30 -2.90 -6.90
CA SER A 166 -6.31 -1.44 -6.76
C SER A 166 -5.57 -0.68 -7.85
N LEU A 167 -4.69 -1.33 -8.64
CA LEU A 167 -3.82 -0.62 -9.57
C LEU A 167 -4.37 -0.48 -10.99
N HIS A 168 -5.41 -1.25 -11.38
CA HIS A 168 -5.94 -1.31 -12.75
C HIS A 168 -7.44 -1.05 -12.77
N GLY A 169 -7.94 -0.29 -13.77
CA GLY A 169 -9.38 -0.13 -14.00
C GLY A 169 -9.81 1.28 -14.41
N THR A 170 -8.92 2.28 -14.35
CA THR A 170 -9.18 3.63 -14.86
C THR A 170 -8.23 3.98 -16.01
N GLU A 171 -8.61 4.98 -16.81
CA GLU A 171 -7.74 5.50 -17.87
C GLU A 171 -6.42 6.06 -17.31
N SER A 172 -6.47 6.76 -16.19
CA SER A 172 -5.30 7.27 -15.48
C SER A 172 -4.34 6.16 -15.09
N ALA A 173 -4.85 5.08 -14.49
CA ALA A 173 -4.04 3.92 -14.14
C ALA A 173 -3.42 3.25 -15.38
N SER A 174 -4.16 3.14 -16.50
CA SER A 174 -3.63 2.61 -17.76
C SER A 174 -2.56 3.53 -18.37
N LEU A 175 -2.71 4.86 -18.28
CA LEU A 175 -1.71 5.82 -18.74
C LEU A 175 -0.36 5.65 -18.05
N THR A 176 -0.38 5.46 -16.74
CA THR A 176 0.80 5.44 -15.88
C THR A 176 1.31 4.03 -15.59
N GLY A 177 0.50 2.99 -15.95
CA GLY A 177 0.79 1.60 -15.60
C GLY A 177 0.65 1.33 -14.11
N GLY A 178 -0.27 2.02 -13.43
CA GLY A 178 -0.56 1.89 -12.01
C GLY A 178 0.39 2.62 -11.07
N MET A 179 1.41 3.34 -11.61
CA MET A 179 2.40 4.04 -10.79
C MET A 179 1.79 5.20 -9.99
N ASP A 180 0.80 5.88 -10.56
CA ASP A 180 0.05 6.95 -9.91
C ASP A 180 -0.68 6.46 -8.65
N MET A 181 -1.26 5.26 -8.69
CA MET A 181 -1.88 4.64 -7.51
C MET A 181 -0.86 4.35 -6.41
N LEU A 182 0.30 3.79 -6.76
CA LEU A 182 1.37 3.55 -5.79
C LEU A 182 1.92 4.85 -5.19
N SER A 183 1.98 5.92 -5.99
CA SER A 183 2.35 7.25 -5.50
C SER A 183 1.29 7.83 -4.57
N ALA A 184 0.01 7.69 -4.91
CA ALA A 184 -1.11 8.13 -4.08
C ALA A 184 -1.19 7.35 -2.75
N PHE A 185 -0.95 6.04 -2.76
CA PHE A 185 -0.80 5.25 -1.53
C PHE A 185 0.34 5.77 -0.64
N SER A 186 1.46 6.15 -1.25
CA SER A 186 2.58 6.74 -0.51
C SER A 186 2.20 8.07 0.12
N ALA A 187 1.48 8.92 -0.61
CA ALA A 187 0.98 10.21 -0.11
C ALA A 187 -0.03 10.02 1.02
N ALA A 188 -0.91 9.03 0.92
CA ALA A 188 -1.89 8.69 1.95
C ALA A 188 -1.28 7.93 3.16
N GLY A 189 0.01 7.59 3.09
CA GLY A 189 0.73 6.98 4.21
C GLY A 189 0.41 5.51 4.45
N TYR A 190 0.09 4.73 3.42
CA TYR A 190 -0.12 3.29 3.54
C TYR A 190 1.13 2.59 4.08
N ASP A 191 0.95 1.65 4.99
CA ASP A 191 2.02 0.90 5.63
C ASP A 191 2.48 -0.30 4.81
N LEU A 192 1.58 -0.91 4.03
CA LEU A 192 1.87 -2.03 3.13
C LEU A 192 0.80 -2.17 2.04
N HIS A 193 1.19 -2.85 0.96
CA HIS A 193 0.32 -3.13 -0.18
C HIS A 193 0.32 -4.63 -0.48
N ALA A 194 -0.84 -5.26 -0.47
CA ALA A 194 -1.00 -6.59 -1.01
C ALA A 194 -1.28 -6.48 -2.52
N MET A 195 -0.68 -7.35 -3.31
CA MET A 195 -0.85 -7.35 -4.75
C MET A 195 -1.77 -8.49 -5.17
N ALA A 196 -2.91 -8.15 -5.72
CA ALA A 196 -3.81 -9.09 -6.38
C ALA A 196 -3.29 -9.45 -7.79
N LEU A 197 -3.83 -10.50 -8.37
CA LEU A 197 -3.44 -10.92 -9.72
C LEU A 197 -3.80 -9.87 -10.79
N THR A 198 -4.88 -9.12 -10.58
CA THR A 198 -5.30 -8.00 -11.44
C THR A 198 -4.29 -6.86 -11.48
N ASP A 199 -3.53 -6.65 -10.40
CA ASP A 199 -2.52 -5.60 -10.32
C ASP A 199 -1.32 -5.84 -11.26
N PHE A 200 -1.18 -7.07 -11.78
CA PHE A 200 -0.16 -7.41 -12.79
C PHE A 200 -0.56 -7.06 -14.24
N ALA A 201 -1.64 -6.30 -14.42
CA ALA A 201 -2.16 -5.92 -15.74
C ALA A 201 -1.15 -5.24 -16.67
N TYR A 202 -0.15 -4.57 -16.10
CA TYR A 202 0.88 -3.81 -16.82
C TYR A 202 2.22 -4.57 -16.94
N GLY A 203 2.24 -5.84 -16.59
CA GLY A 203 3.43 -6.70 -16.62
C GLY A 203 4.21 -6.73 -15.30
N THR A 204 4.87 -7.86 -15.06
CA THR A 204 5.56 -8.14 -13.79
C THR A 204 6.75 -7.22 -13.55
N THR A 205 7.61 -7.04 -14.57
CA THR A 205 8.80 -6.18 -14.46
C THR A 205 8.42 -4.73 -14.14
N ARG A 206 7.37 -4.22 -14.78
CA ARG A 206 6.87 -2.87 -14.54
C ARG A 206 6.36 -2.74 -13.10
N LEU A 207 5.47 -3.63 -12.68
CA LEU A 207 4.90 -3.59 -11.32
C LEU A 207 5.99 -3.68 -10.24
N VAL A 208 6.96 -4.61 -10.39
CA VAL A 208 8.06 -4.74 -9.44
C VAL A 208 8.94 -3.49 -9.39
N SER A 209 9.18 -2.86 -10.54
CA SER A 209 9.92 -1.60 -10.60
C SER A 209 9.21 -0.49 -9.83
N ASP A 210 7.91 -0.31 -10.08
CA ASP A 210 7.11 0.77 -9.52
C ASP A 210 6.80 0.54 -8.03
N ALA A 211 6.47 -0.67 -7.62
CA ALA A 211 6.30 -1.06 -6.23
C ALA A 211 7.55 -0.79 -5.38
N ASN A 212 8.71 -0.81 -6.00
CA ASN A 212 9.98 -0.49 -5.38
C ASN A 212 10.19 1.00 -5.11
N MET A 213 9.40 1.86 -5.72
CA MET A 213 9.43 3.32 -5.55
C MET A 213 8.48 3.78 -4.44
N GLY A 214 7.52 2.94 -4.05
CA GLY A 214 6.52 3.22 -3.03
C GLY A 214 7.08 3.29 -1.60
N SER A 215 6.30 3.86 -0.68
CA SER A 215 6.69 4.05 0.73
C SER A 215 6.59 2.78 1.57
N GLY A 216 5.66 1.88 1.26
CA GLY A 216 5.41 0.61 1.95
C GLY A 216 5.95 -0.61 1.19
N PRO A 217 6.11 -1.77 1.86
CA PRO A 217 6.41 -3.01 1.18
C PRO A 217 5.21 -3.50 0.36
N SER A 218 5.48 -3.94 -0.87
CA SER A 218 4.53 -4.69 -1.67
C SER A 218 4.75 -6.18 -1.48
N LEU A 219 3.66 -6.93 -1.30
CA LEU A 219 3.69 -8.34 -0.95
C LEU A 219 2.80 -9.19 -1.87
N ALA A 220 3.33 -10.37 -2.23
CA ALA A 220 2.59 -11.47 -2.85
C ALA A 220 3.30 -12.77 -2.48
N SER A 221 3.03 -13.31 -1.30
CA SER A 221 3.90 -14.28 -0.60
C SER A 221 4.08 -15.60 -1.33
N ASN A 222 3.05 -16.05 -2.04
CA ASN A 222 3.09 -17.29 -2.79
C ASN A 222 3.36 -17.13 -4.29
N LEU A 223 3.54 -15.88 -4.78
CA LEU A 223 3.87 -15.65 -6.19
C LEU A 223 5.38 -15.62 -6.41
N LEU A 224 5.83 -16.30 -7.44
CA LEU A 224 7.22 -16.44 -7.83
C LEU A 224 7.43 -15.89 -9.24
N ASN A 225 8.59 -15.28 -9.45
CA ASN A 225 9.07 -14.87 -10.77
C ASN A 225 9.68 -16.06 -11.53
N ASN A 226 10.17 -15.80 -12.75
CA ASN A 226 10.80 -16.82 -13.62
C ASN A 226 12.02 -17.51 -12.99
N GLU A 227 12.65 -16.91 -11.97
CA GLU A 227 13.80 -17.47 -11.27
C GLU A 227 13.38 -18.32 -10.06
N GLY A 228 12.09 -18.44 -9.78
CA GLY A 228 11.56 -19.15 -8.62
C GLY A 228 11.74 -18.42 -7.29
N THR A 229 12.06 -17.13 -7.33
CA THR A 229 12.12 -16.26 -6.15
C THR A 229 10.79 -15.51 -5.96
N ALA A 230 10.50 -15.03 -4.74
CA ALA A 230 9.32 -14.21 -4.52
C ALA A 230 9.35 -12.97 -5.45
N VAL A 231 8.21 -12.64 -6.06
CA VAL A 231 8.11 -11.57 -7.08
C VAL A 231 8.70 -10.26 -6.56
N PHE A 232 8.41 -9.89 -5.31
CA PHE A 232 8.89 -8.65 -4.70
C PHE A 232 10.16 -8.82 -3.86
N TYR A 233 10.91 -9.93 -4.03
CA TYR A 233 12.18 -10.13 -3.33
C TYR A 233 13.22 -9.11 -3.75
N ARG A 234 13.94 -8.56 -2.75
CA ARG A 234 15.04 -7.64 -2.97
C ARG A 234 16.13 -7.81 -1.91
N SER A 235 17.34 -8.14 -2.35
CA SER A 235 18.49 -8.36 -1.48
C SER A 235 19.32 -7.12 -1.21
N THR A 236 19.18 -6.07 -2.03
CA THR A 236 20.00 -4.86 -1.94
C THR A 236 19.14 -3.61 -1.87
N SER A 237 19.54 -2.65 -1.05
CA SER A 237 18.92 -1.34 -0.99
C SER A 237 19.72 -0.36 -1.87
N TRP A 238 19.03 0.19 -2.88
CA TRP A 238 19.58 1.25 -3.71
C TRP A 238 18.74 2.51 -3.47
N SER A 239 19.39 3.54 -2.94
CA SER A 239 18.73 4.83 -2.71
C SER A 239 17.48 4.74 -1.81
N ARG A 240 16.27 4.76 -2.37
CA ARG A 240 14.99 4.68 -1.63
C ARG A 240 14.45 3.26 -1.48
N ASN A 241 15.05 2.29 -2.12
CA ASN A 241 14.55 0.92 -2.17
C ASN A 241 14.90 0.17 -0.88
N ARG A 242 13.90 -0.38 -0.22
CA ARG A 242 14.07 -1.19 0.99
C ARG A 242 14.45 -2.63 0.65
N VAL A 243 15.27 -3.24 1.49
CA VAL A 243 15.48 -4.70 1.46
C VAL A 243 14.18 -5.37 1.87
N THR A 244 13.72 -6.35 1.10
CA THR A 244 12.51 -7.11 1.41
C THR A 244 12.66 -8.55 0.99
N ASN A 245 12.10 -9.49 1.76
CA ASN A 245 11.99 -10.88 1.34
C ASN A 245 10.84 -11.12 0.35
N GLY A 246 9.96 -10.14 0.14
CA GLY A 246 8.82 -10.20 -0.76
C GLY A 246 7.68 -11.13 -0.30
N ARG A 247 7.81 -11.76 0.87
CA ARG A 247 6.89 -12.78 1.35
C ARG A 247 6.09 -12.35 2.56
N TYR A 248 6.70 -11.61 3.48
CA TYR A 248 6.05 -11.09 4.66
C TYR A 248 6.66 -9.77 5.10
N THR A 249 5.94 -9.05 5.92
CA THR A 249 6.45 -7.87 6.62
C THR A 249 6.01 -7.88 8.07
N VAL A 250 6.74 -7.15 8.91
CA VAL A 250 6.38 -6.90 10.31
C VAL A 250 6.24 -5.41 10.51
N VAL A 251 5.11 -4.99 11.05
CA VAL A 251 4.83 -3.60 11.41
C VAL A 251 4.78 -3.52 12.93
N GLU A 252 5.51 -2.60 13.51
CA GLU A 252 5.44 -2.33 14.95
C GLU A 252 4.50 -1.15 15.20
N ARG A 253 3.50 -1.37 16.06
CA ARG A 253 2.54 -0.35 16.50
C ARG A 253 2.22 -0.52 17.96
N ALA A 254 2.17 0.58 18.68
CA ALA A 254 1.87 0.58 20.11
C ALA A 254 2.70 -0.46 20.89
N GLY A 255 3.90 -0.78 20.41
CA GLY A 255 4.81 -1.75 21.00
C GLY A 255 4.57 -3.21 20.69
N TYR A 256 3.63 -3.50 19.84
CA TYR A 256 3.36 -4.86 19.37
C TYR A 256 3.88 -5.07 17.95
N LYS A 257 4.38 -6.27 17.70
CA LYS A 257 4.83 -6.74 16.38
C LYS A 257 3.68 -7.45 15.69
N ILE A 258 3.23 -6.89 14.59
CA ILE A 258 2.13 -7.42 13.81
C ILE A 258 2.70 -7.87 12.47
N GLY A 259 2.59 -9.18 12.21
CA GLY A 259 3.11 -9.81 10.99
C GLY A 259 2.03 -9.91 9.93
N PHE A 260 2.40 -9.65 8.67
CA PHE A 260 1.52 -9.73 7.51
C PHE A 260 2.13 -10.58 6.41
N PHE A 261 1.32 -11.40 5.77
CA PHE A 261 1.64 -12.08 4.53
C PHE A 261 0.43 -12.10 3.60
N VAL A 262 0.67 -12.30 2.28
CA VAL A 262 -0.35 -12.15 1.23
C VAL A 262 -0.47 -13.44 0.44
N LEU A 263 -1.70 -13.87 0.18
CA LEU A 263 -2.00 -15.07 -0.59
C LEU A 263 -2.85 -14.75 -1.82
N ASN A 264 -2.52 -15.44 -2.90
CA ASN A 264 -3.26 -15.45 -4.15
C ASN A 264 -3.62 -16.89 -4.54
N ASP A 265 -4.73 -17.08 -5.26
CA ASP A 265 -5.14 -18.38 -5.76
C ASP A 265 -4.16 -18.90 -6.84
N PRO A 266 -3.50 -20.06 -6.63
CA PRO A 266 -2.60 -20.62 -7.61
C PRO A 266 -3.26 -20.95 -8.95
N ALA A 267 -4.55 -21.33 -8.94
CA ALA A 267 -5.27 -21.65 -10.16
C ALA A 267 -5.49 -20.40 -11.02
N GLN A 268 -5.83 -19.28 -10.40
CA GLN A 268 -5.96 -18.01 -11.10
C GLN A 268 -4.60 -17.42 -11.50
N ALA A 269 -3.57 -17.59 -10.68
CA ALA A 269 -2.22 -17.17 -11.04
C ALA A 269 -1.70 -17.86 -12.31
N ALA A 270 -2.06 -19.12 -12.52
CA ALA A 270 -1.71 -19.87 -13.73
C ALA A 270 -2.34 -19.28 -15.01
N VAL A 271 -3.39 -18.48 -14.90
CA VAL A 271 -4.05 -17.79 -16.01
C VAL A 271 -3.31 -16.52 -16.41
N ILE A 272 -2.63 -15.85 -15.46
CA ILE A 272 -1.92 -14.60 -15.73
C ILE A 272 -0.69 -14.89 -16.58
N SER A 273 -0.60 -14.23 -17.72
CA SER A 273 0.54 -14.28 -18.63
C SER A 273 0.87 -12.85 -19.03
N ALA A 274 2.06 -12.39 -18.73
CA ALA A 274 2.46 -11.08 -19.21
C ALA A 274 2.64 -11.08 -20.72
N SER A 275 2.24 -10.00 -21.37
CA SER A 275 2.30 -9.84 -22.83
C SER A 275 3.72 -9.91 -23.42
N ASN A 276 4.75 -9.80 -22.57
CA ASN A 276 6.17 -9.84 -22.92
C ASN A 276 6.89 -11.16 -22.55
N GLY A 277 6.15 -12.23 -22.24
CA GLY A 277 6.73 -13.52 -21.88
C GLY A 277 7.23 -13.63 -20.44
N GLU A 278 6.86 -12.69 -19.58
CA GLU A 278 7.10 -12.79 -18.15
C GLU A 278 6.01 -13.66 -17.51
N PHE A 279 6.43 -14.69 -16.79
CA PHE A 279 5.50 -15.61 -16.14
C PHE A 279 5.53 -15.40 -14.63
N ILE A 280 4.34 -15.52 -14.04
CA ILE A 280 4.16 -15.66 -12.61
C ILE A 280 3.78 -17.12 -12.36
N THR A 281 4.50 -17.77 -11.44
CA THR A 281 4.10 -19.06 -10.91
C THR A 281 3.65 -18.89 -9.47
N ALA A 282 2.67 -19.68 -9.05
CA ALA A 282 2.21 -19.65 -7.67
C ALA A 282 2.56 -20.96 -6.98
N ARG A 283 3.07 -20.85 -5.75
CA ARG A 283 3.18 -21.97 -4.82
C ARG A 283 1.79 -22.27 -4.24
N ASP A 284 1.65 -23.49 -3.73
CA ASP A 284 0.48 -23.84 -2.93
C ASP A 284 0.28 -22.81 -1.80
N TRP A 285 -0.92 -22.31 -1.67
CA TRP A 285 -1.26 -21.26 -0.71
C TRP A 285 -1.18 -21.75 0.74
N ASN A 286 -1.59 -23.00 0.99
CA ASN A 286 -1.62 -23.58 2.34
C ASN A 286 -0.23 -23.88 2.87
N ASP A 287 0.66 -24.42 2.01
CA ASP A 287 2.08 -24.65 2.34
C ASP A 287 2.79 -23.31 2.57
N THR A 288 2.50 -22.31 1.74
CA THR A 288 3.06 -20.97 1.91
C THR A 288 2.60 -20.34 3.22
N ALA A 289 1.31 -20.44 3.56
CA ALA A 289 0.78 -19.94 4.82
C ALA A 289 1.52 -20.56 6.03
N ALA A 290 1.69 -21.89 6.06
CA ALA A 290 2.40 -22.58 7.14
C ALA A 290 3.86 -22.08 7.28
N GLU A 291 4.54 -21.86 6.16
CA GLU A 291 5.90 -21.31 6.13
C GLU A 291 5.96 -19.89 6.69
N GLN A 292 5.06 -19.00 6.24
CA GLN A 292 5.04 -17.59 6.67
C GLN A 292 4.62 -17.45 8.14
N ILE A 293 3.63 -18.21 8.60
CA ILE A 293 3.23 -18.25 10.02
C ILE A 293 4.43 -18.63 10.90
N THR A 294 5.15 -19.68 10.52
CA THR A 294 6.36 -20.12 11.25
C THR A 294 7.44 -19.02 11.26
N ALA A 295 7.67 -18.35 10.12
CA ALA A 295 8.65 -17.29 10.02
C ALA A 295 8.28 -16.08 10.91
N LEU A 296 7.02 -15.69 10.93
CA LEU A 296 6.50 -14.56 11.73
C LEU A 296 6.49 -14.89 13.24
N GLN A 297 6.17 -16.12 13.63
CA GLN A 297 6.31 -16.58 15.01
C GLN A 297 7.77 -16.51 15.47
N ASN A 298 8.72 -16.94 14.62
CA ASN A 298 10.15 -16.84 14.91
C ASN A 298 10.66 -15.40 14.96
N ALA A 299 10.01 -14.47 14.25
CA ALA A 299 10.27 -13.04 14.34
C ALA A 299 9.70 -12.39 15.61
N GLY A 300 8.96 -13.16 16.42
CA GLY A 300 8.37 -12.71 17.67
C GLY A 300 7.14 -11.82 17.47
N CYS A 301 6.34 -12.08 16.43
CA CYS A 301 5.10 -11.35 16.22
C CYS A 301 4.05 -11.71 17.28
N ASP A 302 3.39 -10.68 17.81
CA ASP A 302 2.30 -10.79 18.79
C ASP A 302 0.96 -11.11 18.13
N ALA A 303 0.81 -10.72 16.86
CA ALA A 303 -0.33 -11.06 16.01
C ALA A 303 0.14 -11.34 14.59
N ILE A 304 -0.53 -12.27 13.89
CA ILE A 304 -0.23 -12.64 12.51
C ILE A 304 -1.50 -12.53 11.67
N LEU A 305 -1.47 -11.71 10.63
CA LEU A 305 -2.57 -11.47 9.72
C LEU A 305 -2.26 -12.03 8.33
N ALA A 306 -3.21 -12.75 7.78
CA ALA A 306 -3.19 -13.17 6.38
C ALA A 306 -4.04 -12.19 5.56
N ILE A 307 -3.49 -11.66 4.48
CA ILE A 307 -4.23 -10.90 3.48
C ILE A 307 -4.48 -11.82 2.30
N VAL A 308 -5.72 -11.96 1.87
CA VAL A 308 -6.08 -12.78 0.71
C VAL A 308 -6.55 -11.85 -0.39
N SER A 309 -5.70 -11.64 -1.38
CA SER A 309 -5.97 -10.74 -2.50
C SER A 309 -6.66 -11.42 -3.67
N THR A 310 -6.57 -12.76 -3.76
CA THR A 310 -7.35 -13.59 -4.67
C THR A 310 -7.69 -14.89 -3.97
N ALA A 311 -8.98 -15.15 -3.77
CA ALA A 311 -9.44 -16.24 -2.91
C ALA A 311 -9.19 -17.62 -3.51
N PRO A 312 -8.47 -18.52 -2.81
CA PRO A 312 -8.35 -19.90 -3.20
C PRO A 312 -9.69 -20.66 -3.12
N ALA A 313 -9.80 -21.77 -3.82
CA ALA A 313 -10.99 -22.62 -3.71
C ALA A 313 -11.07 -23.34 -2.34
N GLY A 314 -12.26 -23.61 -1.85
CA GLY A 314 -12.55 -24.38 -0.63
C GLY A 314 -12.60 -23.55 0.65
N ASP A 315 -12.51 -24.23 1.81
CA ASP A 315 -12.67 -23.61 3.16
C ASP A 315 -11.36 -22.98 3.65
N TRP A 316 -10.70 -22.16 2.83
CA TRP A 316 -9.40 -21.58 3.08
C TRP A 316 -9.37 -20.66 4.34
N GLN A 317 -10.44 -19.92 4.62
CA GLN A 317 -10.52 -19.07 5.82
C GLN A 317 -10.37 -19.91 7.11
N LYS A 318 -11.12 -21.00 7.17
CA LYS A 318 -11.05 -21.92 8.30
C LYS A 318 -9.68 -22.59 8.42
N ALA A 319 -9.07 -22.94 7.28
CA ALA A 319 -7.73 -23.54 7.26
C ALA A 319 -6.69 -22.56 7.81
N LEU A 320 -6.68 -21.31 7.39
CA LEU A 320 -5.75 -20.28 7.87
C LEU A 320 -5.90 -20.02 9.37
N LEU A 321 -7.13 -19.83 9.86
CA LEU A 321 -7.39 -19.60 11.29
C LEU A 321 -6.94 -20.81 12.12
N SER A 322 -7.13 -22.04 11.63
CA SER A 322 -6.68 -23.26 12.35
C SER A 322 -5.15 -23.42 12.39
N GLN A 323 -4.41 -22.77 11.48
CA GLN A 323 -2.95 -22.75 11.49
C GLN A 323 -2.36 -21.69 12.44
N GLY A 324 -3.17 -20.86 13.06
CA GLY A 324 -2.72 -19.85 14.02
C GLY A 324 -2.62 -18.42 13.46
N VAL A 325 -3.28 -18.14 12.35
CA VAL A 325 -3.52 -16.76 11.90
C VAL A 325 -4.47 -16.09 12.90
N THR A 326 -4.11 -14.89 13.37
CA THR A 326 -4.91 -14.12 14.33
C THR A 326 -6.17 -13.57 13.68
N ALA A 327 -6.02 -12.99 12.48
CA ALA A 327 -7.13 -12.49 11.67
C ALA A 327 -6.80 -12.59 10.17
N ILE A 328 -7.85 -12.58 9.36
CA ILE A 328 -7.78 -12.57 7.90
C ILE A 328 -8.34 -11.25 7.40
N ILE A 329 -7.67 -10.64 6.43
CA ILE A 329 -8.17 -9.52 5.62
C ILE A 329 -8.46 -10.09 4.23
N ASP A 330 -9.74 -10.15 3.89
CA ASP A 330 -10.23 -10.71 2.63
C ASP A 330 -10.46 -9.57 1.63
N GLY A 331 -9.51 -9.39 0.72
CA GLY A 331 -9.57 -8.38 -0.35
C GLY A 331 -10.53 -8.73 -1.50
N THR A 332 -11.27 -9.86 -1.39
CA THR A 332 -12.13 -10.36 -2.48
C THR A 332 -13.62 -10.22 -2.20
N THR A 333 -13.98 -9.79 -1.00
CA THR A 333 -15.37 -9.62 -0.57
C THR A 333 -15.51 -8.46 0.40
N ALA A 334 -16.72 -7.92 0.49
CA ALA A 334 -17.13 -6.96 1.54
C ALA A 334 -17.74 -7.64 2.78
N GLU A 335 -17.88 -8.97 2.76
CA GLU A 335 -18.55 -9.71 3.84
C GLU A 335 -17.60 -10.01 5.00
N ASN A 336 -18.01 -9.66 6.20
CA ASN A 336 -17.28 -9.93 7.42
C ASN A 336 -17.60 -11.32 7.99
N GLY A 337 -16.61 -11.96 8.60
CA GLY A 337 -16.71 -13.22 9.31
C GLY A 337 -16.09 -13.18 10.71
N THR A 338 -16.02 -14.33 11.37
CA THR A 338 -15.33 -14.44 12.66
C THR A 338 -13.82 -14.32 12.45
N ASN A 339 -13.21 -13.25 12.95
CA ASN A 339 -11.80 -12.89 12.71
C ASN A 339 -11.48 -12.73 11.21
N VAL A 340 -12.47 -12.42 10.38
CA VAL A 340 -12.31 -12.15 8.95
C VAL A 340 -12.91 -10.78 8.64
N LEU A 341 -12.10 -9.89 8.11
CA LEU A 341 -12.48 -8.57 7.62
C LEU A 341 -12.64 -8.62 6.11
N GLY A 342 -13.85 -8.37 5.60
CA GLY A 342 -14.10 -8.15 4.19
C GLY A 342 -13.67 -6.74 3.80
N ALA A 343 -12.70 -6.61 2.89
CA ALA A 343 -12.07 -5.34 2.56
C ALA A 343 -12.43 -4.81 1.16
N ASP A 344 -13.06 -5.61 0.28
CA ASP A 344 -13.49 -5.19 -1.06
C ASP A 344 -14.72 -4.27 -1.00
N LEU A 345 -14.51 -3.07 -0.50
CA LEU A 345 -15.50 -2.02 -0.43
C LEU A 345 -15.39 -1.02 -1.61
N GLY A 346 -14.32 -1.13 -2.39
CA GLY A 346 -14.02 -0.17 -3.45
C GLY A 346 -14.03 1.26 -2.91
N LEU A 347 -14.78 2.15 -3.55
CA LEU A 347 -14.90 3.56 -3.16
C LEU A 347 -16.00 3.83 -2.12
N THR A 348 -16.67 2.81 -1.59
CA THR A 348 -17.79 3.00 -0.65
C THR A 348 -17.34 3.22 0.78
N GLY A 349 -16.10 2.88 1.12
CA GLY A 349 -15.56 3.07 2.46
C GLY A 349 -14.23 2.36 2.70
N VAL A 350 -13.79 2.43 3.96
CA VAL A 350 -12.59 1.74 4.45
C VAL A 350 -13.02 0.70 5.48
N ALA A 351 -12.56 -0.52 5.31
CA ALA A 351 -12.83 -1.62 6.26
C ALA A 351 -12.00 -1.44 7.53
N GLN A 352 -12.54 -1.81 8.69
CA GLN A 352 -11.87 -1.66 9.97
C GLN A 352 -11.93 -2.94 10.82
N LEU A 353 -10.77 -3.30 11.38
CA LEU A 353 -10.58 -4.35 12.35
C LEU A 353 -9.70 -3.86 13.48
N ASP A 354 -10.06 -4.14 14.74
CA ASP A 354 -9.25 -3.80 15.89
C ASP A 354 -8.55 -5.05 16.43
N LEU A 355 -7.23 -4.97 16.58
CA LEU A 355 -6.45 -5.91 17.37
C LEU A 355 -6.38 -5.39 18.79
N VAL A 356 -6.98 -6.10 19.73
CA VAL A 356 -7.01 -5.72 21.14
C VAL A 356 -6.08 -6.65 21.91
N PHE A 357 -4.92 -6.14 22.27
CA PHE A 357 -3.94 -6.83 23.10
C PHE A 357 -4.36 -6.72 24.56
N THR A 358 -4.63 -7.88 25.17
CA THR A 358 -5.24 -7.95 26.48
C THR A 358 -4.23 -8.06 27.60
N GLN A 359 -4.65 -7.65 28.80
CA GLN A 359 -3.90 -7.88 30.03
C GLN A 359 -3.59 -9.37 30.22
N GLY A 360 -2.34 -9.71 30.52
CA GLY A 360 -1.92 -11.11 30.70
C GLY A 360 -1.54 -11.85 29.43
N GLY A 361 -1.51 -11.17 28.29
CA GLY A 361 -1.09 -11.69 27.00
C GLY A 361 -2.25 -12.22 26.15
N GLY A 362 -2.05 -12.20 24.85
CA GLY A 362 -3.03 -12.60 23.85
C GLY A 362 -3.62 -11.40 23.10
N CYS A 363 -4.16 -11.71 21.93
CA CYS A 363 -4.79 -10.74 21.05
C CYS A 363 -6.23 -11.17 20.75
N ARG A 364 -7.17 -10.26 20.97
CA ARG A 364 -8.58 -10.40 20.62
C ARG A 364 -8.85 -9.58 19.36
N VAL A 365 -9.64 -10.12 18.47
CA VAL A 365 -10.00 -9.47 17.19
C VAL A 365 -11.43 -8.95 17.27
N GLU A 366 -11.63 -7.69 16.94
CA GLU A 366 -12.94 -7.06 16.82
C GLU A 366 -13.12 -6.50 15.42
N VAL A 367 -13.94 -7.17 14.60
CA VAL A 367 -14.30 -6.65 13.28
C VAL A 367 -15.33 -5.54 13.48
N ARG A 368 -15.04 -4.36 12.96
CA ARG A 368 -15.88 -3.16 13.08
C ARG A 368 -16.76 -2.97 11.85
N GLN A 369 -17.74 -2.08 11.98
CA GLN A 369 -18.43 -1.59 10.79
C GLN A 369 -17.46 -0.75 9.95
N PRO A 370 -17.53 -0.85 8.61
CA PRO A 370 -16.72 -0.02 7.73
C PRO A 370 -16.97 1.47 8.00
N VAL A 371 -15.93 2.28 7.85
CA VAL A 371 -16.08 3.73 7.81
C VAL A 371 -16.54 4.10 6.40
N ALA A 372 -17.78 4.53 6.25
CA ALA A 372 -18.34 4.87 4.95
C ALA A 372 -17.67 6.12 4.33
N ALA A 373 -17.53 6.14 3.00
CA ALA A 373 -16.94 7.27 2.29
C ALA A 373 -17.62 8.61 2.63
N ALA A 374 -18.96 8.63 2.69
CA ALA A 374 -19.70 9.83 3.08
C ALA A 374 -19.44 10.28 4.53
N GLU A 375 -19.13 9.35 5.44
CA GLU A 375 -18.72 9.66 6.81
C GLU A 375 -17.30 10.21 6.86
N MET A 376 -16.39 9.65 6.08
CA MET A 376 -15.03 10.14 5.94
C MET A 376 -14.99 11.55 5.35
N GLU A 377 -15.73 11.80 4.28
CA GLU A 377 -15.85 13.11 3.66
C GLU A 377 -16.42 14.14 4.65
N SER A 378 -17.46 13.78 5.41
CA SER A 378 -18.04 14.61 6.46
C SER A 378 -17.01 14.94 7.55
N ARG A 379 -16.22 13.97 7.99
CA ARG A 379 -15.13 14.16 8.96
C ARG A 379 -14.02 15.04 8.37
N ALA A 380 -13.59 14.79 7.15
CA ALA A 380 -12.57 15.58 6.47
C ALA A 380 -13.01 17.04 6.29
N THR A 381 -14.27 17.28 5.90
CA THR A 381 -14.84 18.62 5.78
C THR A 381 -14.89 19.33 7.13
N TRP A 382 -15.30 18.63 8.18
CA TRP A 382 -15.34 19.19 9.52
C TRP A 382 -13.93 19.49 10.07
N LEU A 383 -12.95 18.60 9.82
CA LEU A 383 -11.55 18.82 10.15
C LEU A 383 -10.98 20.04 9.42
N ALA A 384 -11.26 20.18 8.12
CA ALA A 384 -10.84 21.35 7.33
C ALA A 384 -11.50 22.66 7.81
N MET A 385 -12.75 22.62 8.25
CA MET A 385 -13.44 23.78 8.82
C MET A 385 -12.88 24.18 10.17
N SER A 386 -12.54 23.22 11.04
CA SER A 386 -11.94 23.52 12.35
C SER A 386 -10.55 24.15 12.23
N THR A 387 -9.75 23.76 11.23
CA THR A 387 -8.44 24.39 10.96
C THR A 387 -8.58 25.81 10.39
N ALA A 388 -9.60 26.08 9.59
CA ALA A 388 -9.88 27.42 9.09
C ALA A 388 -10.34 28.38 10.21
N ASP A 389 -11.13 27.89 11.15
CA ASP A 389 -11.58 28.67 12.31
C ASP A 389 -10.43 28.94 13.29
N ALA A 390 -9.52 27.97 13.49
CA ALA A 390 -8.31 28.16 14.31
C ALA A 390 -7.36 29.20 13.68
N ALA A 391 -7.16 29.16 12.36
CA ALA A 391 -6.36 30.14 11.64
C ALA A 391 -6.97 31.55 11.66
N GLN A 392 -8.30 31.68 11.68
CA GLN A 392 -8.99 32.95 11.86
C GLN A 392 -8.95 33.46 13.30
N ALA A 393 -8.94 32.57 14.28
CA ALA A 393 -8.78 32.95 15.69
C ALA A 393 -7.38 33.48 16.00
N ASP A 394 -6.34 32.91 15.40
CA ASP A 394 -4.95 33.38 15.53
C ASP A 394 -4.75 34.77 14.88
N THR A 395 -5.38 35.01 13.73
CA THR A 395 -5.34 36.34 13.10
C THR A 395 -6.17 37.40 13.83
N ALA A 396 -7.17 36.99 14.62
CA ALA A 396 -7.95 37.91 15.46
C ALA A 396 -7.26 38.21 16.81
N ALA A 397 -6.43 37.29 17.33
CA ALA A 397 -5.65 37.49 18.56
C ALA A 397 -4.49 38.48 18.36
N ASP A 398 -3.92 38.56 17.17
CA ASP A 398 -2.84 39.52 16.82
C ASP A 398 -3.36 40.98 16.60
N ALA A 399 -4.69 41.18 16.58
CA ALA A 399 -5.34 42.48 16.42
C ALA A 399 -5.82 43.10 17.74
N ALA A 400 -5.63 42.46 18.89
CA ALA A 400 -6.04 42.98 20.19
C ALA A 400 -4.86 43.56 20.97
N ASP A 401 -4.91 44.86 21.14
CA ASP A 401 -4.05 45.83 21.88
C ASP A 401 -3.40 45.25 23.17
N PRO A 402 -2.06 45.40 23.37
CA PRO A 402 -1.38 45.01 24.59
C PRO A 402 -1.46 46.12 25.67
N GLY A 403 -2.44 46.01 26.53
CA GLY A 403 -2.55 46.92 27.65
C GLY A 403 -3.75 46.77 28.55
N LYS A 404 -3.84 45.70 29.33
CA LYS A 404 -4.52 45.72 30.63
C LYS A 404 -4.17 44.51 31.48
N ASP A 405 -3.40 44.80 32.52
CA ASP A 405 -3.26 43.92 33.69
C ASP A 405 -4.62 43.67 34.32
N THR A 406 -4.99 42.41 34.52
CA THR A 406 -6.01 42.01 35.51
C THR A 406 -5.58 40.71 36.19
N GLU A 407 -5.51 40.84 37.53
CA GLU A 407 -5.12 39.83 38.48
C GLU A 407 -5.96 38.54 38.42
N ALA A 408 -5.29 37.46 38.76
CA ALA A 408 -5.82 36.12 38.92
C ALA A 408 -6.90 36.06 40.02
N VAL A 409 -8.05 35.50 39.68
CA VAL A 409 -8.96 34.90 40.66
C VAL A 409 -9.15 33.43 40.25
N GLY A 410 -8.75 32.56 41.18
CA GLY A 410 -8.84 31.14 41.03
C GLY A 410 -10.29 30.66 40.96
N GLY A 411 -10.51 29.61 40.23
CA GLY A 411 -11.80 28.91 40.15
C GLY A 411 -11.78 27.70 39.26
N SER A 412 -11.75 26.50 39.89
CA SER A 412 -12.40 25.28 39.45
C SER A 412 -11.86 24.53 38.24
N ASP A 413 -11.03 23.63 38.55
CA ASP A 413 -10.78 22.31 38.03
C ASP A 413 -12.01 21.64 37.38
N THR A 414 -12.05 21.60 36.07
CA THR A 414 -12.73 20.61 35.22
C THR A 414 -12.39 20.89 33.76
N THR A 415 -11.25 20.35 33.28
CA THR A 415 -11.07 20.05 31.85
C THR A 415 -9.71 19.36 31.65
N ALA A 416 -9.73 18.06 31.46
CA ALA A 416 -8.71 17.35 30.72
C ALA A 416 -9.34 16.04 30.23
N PRO A 417 -9.99 16.07 29.08
CA PRO A 417 -9.73 15.16 27.98
C PRO A 417 -9.70 15.85 26.59
N THR A 418 -9.68 17.17 26.53
CA THR A 418 -9.87 17.93 25.29
C THR A 418 -8.58 18.03 24.45
N GLU A 419 -7.42 18.18 25.06
CA GLU A 419 -6.16 18.43 24.33
C GLU A 419 -5.73 17.26 23.44
N THR A 420 -5.84 16.01 23.90
CA THR A 420 -5.43 14.84 23.10
C THR A 420 -6.39 14.52 21.94
N ALA A 421 -7.66 14.83 22.07
CA ALA A 421 -8.64 14.66 21.00
C ALA A 421 -8.45 15.71 19.92
N ASP A 422 -8.14 16.95 20.30
CA ASP A 422 -7.88 18.06 19.37
C ASP A 422 -6.58 17.82 18.59
N GLU A 423 -5.52 17.32 19.24
CA GLU A 423 -4.26 16.95 18.57
C GLU A 423 -4.43 15.83 17.54
N ALA A 424 -5.16 14.75 17.88
CA ALA A 424 -5.43 13.66 16.95
C ALA A 424 -6.27 14.13 15.75
N GLN A 425 -7.24 15.01 16.00
CA GLN A 425 -8.08 15.60 14.99
C GLN A 425 -7.27 16.50 14.05
N GLN A 426 -6.37 17.32 14.58
CA GLN A 426 -5.48 18.15 13.79
C GLN A 426 -4.53 17.30 12.94
N ALA A 427 -3.96 16.23 13.50
CA ALA A 427 -3.11 15.31 12.75
C ALA A 427 -3.85 14.64 11.59
N GLY A 428 -5.14 14.30 11.77
CA GLY A 428 -6.01 13.81 10.69
C GLY A 428 -6.24 14.84 9.59
N ALA A 429 -6.49 16.10 9.97
CA ALA A 429 -6.68 17.20 9.01
C ALA A 429 -5.40 17.50 8.20
N ASP A 430 -4.26 17.48 8.86
CA ASP A 430 -2.96 17.70 8.22
C ASP A 430 -2.64 16.56 7.24
N ALA A 431 -2.91 15.30 7.63
CA ALA A 431 -2.72 14.14 6.78
C ALA A 431 -3.64 14.19 5.54
N TYR A 432 -4.91 14.54 5.71
CA TYR A 432 -5.84 14.76 4.60
C TYR A 432 -5.33 15.82 3.63
N THR A 433 -4.98 16.99 4.16
CA THR A 433 -4.55 18.14 3.35
C THR A 433 -3.30 17.81 2.54
N SER A 434 -2.34 17.14 3.15
CA SER A 434 -1.10 16.70 2.49
C SER A 434 -1.38 15.68 1.40
N ALA A 435 -2.17 14.64 1.70
CA ALA A 435 -2.51 13.61 0.73
C ALA A 435 -3.35 14.15 -0.44
N ALA A 436 -4.35 14.98 -0.16
CA ALA A 436 -5.20 15.59 -1.18
C ALA A 436 -4.41 16.51 -2.14
N ALA A 437 -3.44 17.26 -1.62
CA ALA A 437 -2.57 18.11 -2.45
C ALA A 437 -1.67 17.28 -3.38
N GLU A 438 -1.11 16.19 -2.88
CA GLU A 438 -0.28 15.29 -3.70
C GLU A 438 -1.12 14.56 -4.76
N ILE A 439 -2.30 14.05 -4.39
CA ILE A 439 -3.24 13.41 -5.33
C ILE A 439 -3.68 14.39 -6.42
N ALA A 440 -3.99 15.63 -6.07
CA ALA A 440 -4.34 16.65 -7.06
C ALA A 440 -3.17 16.97 -8.02
N THR A 441 -1.93 16.87 -7.56
CA THR A 441 -0.75 16.99 -8.41
C THR A 441 -0.65 15.80 -9.38
N LEU A 442 -0.88 14.57 -8.90
CA LEU A 442 -0.91 13.38 -9.75
C LEU A 442 -2.02 13.49 -10.82
N ASP A 443 -3.21 13.96 -10.45
CA ASP A 443 -4.32 14.19 -11.41
C ASP A 443 -3.95 15.21 -12.48
N ALA A 444 -3.27 16.29 -12.12
CA ALA A 444 -2.79 17.29 -13.07
C ALA A 444 -1.69 16.75 -13.99
N ASP A 445 -0.78 15.92 -13.45
CA ASP A 445 0.26 15.27 -14.23
C ASP A 445 -0.34 14.27 -15.22
N ASP A 446 -1.33 13.47 -14.82
CA ASP A 446 -2.06 12.56 -15.71
C ASP A 446 -2.74 13.30 -16.86
N GLN A 447 -3.39 14.43 -16.59
CA GLN A 447 -3.96 15.28 -17.64
C GLN A 447 -2.90 15.81 -18.60
N SER A 448 -1.73 16.18 -18.07
CA SER A 448 -0.59 16.61 -18.90
C SER A 448 -0.06 15.48 -19.78
N ILE A 449 0.00 14.27 -19.26
CA ILE A 449 0.47 13.07 -19.95
C ILE A 449 -0.41 12.73 -21.16
N LEU A 450 -1.73 12.99 -21.09
CA LEU A 450 -2.67 12.76 -22.20
C LEU A 450 -2.25 13.48 -23.48
N TYR A 451 -1.72 14.69 -23.37
CA TYR A 451 -1.31 15.51 -24.51
C TYR A 451 0.13 15.21 -25.00
N THR A 452 0.81 14.24 -24.38
CA THR A 452 2.18 13.87 -24.80
C THR A 452 2.13 13.11 -26.12
N PRO A 453 2.82 13.59 -27.19
CA PRO A 453 2.93 12.86 -28.44
C PRO A 453 3.59 11.50 -28.25
N LEU A 454 3.06 10.48 -28.90
CA LEU A 454 3.60 9.13 -28.92
C LEU A 454 4.32 8.81 -30.24
N PHE A 455 3.61 9.05 -31.36
CA PHE A 455 4.10 8.74 -32.70
C PHE A 455 3.31 9.53 -33.75
N THR A 456 3.79 9.51 -34.99
CA THR A 456 3.03 10.02 -36.12
C THR A 456 2.37 8.84 -36.84
N TYR A 457 1.04 8.80 -36.86
CA TYR A 457 0.28 7.80 -37.63
C TYR A 457 0.24 8.20 -39.10
N ALA A 458 0.84 7.38 -39.95
CA ALA A 458 0.93 7.65 -41.36
C ALA A 458 0.15 6.65 -42.19
N ALA A 459 -0.46 7.14 -43.26
CA ALA A 459 -1.13 6.27 -44.22
C ALA A 459 -0.15 5.31 -44.89
N ASN A 460 -0.56 4.04 -45.07
CA ASN A 460 0.25 3.11 -45.85
C ASN A 460 0.32 3.61 -47.31
N PRO A 461 1.52 3.76 -47.90
CA PRO A 461 1.68 4.20 -49.27
C PRO A 461 1.04 3.25 -50.29
N ASP A 462 0.82 1.99 -49.97
CA ASP A 462 0.06 1.05 -50.77
C ASP A 462 -1.37 0.90 -50.17
N ALA A 463 -2.32 1.65 -50.73
CA ALA A 463 -3.69 1.64 -50.29
C ALA A 463 -4.38 0.25 -50.33
N ASN A 464 -3.85 -0.69 -51.12
CA ASN A 464 -4.37 -2.06 -51.18
C ASN A 464 -3.89 -2.94 -50.02
N LYS A 465 -2.94 -2.46 -49.24
CA LYS A 465 -2.37 -3.15 -48.07
C LYS A 465 -2.79 -2.50 -46.77
N THR A 466 -3.56 -1.43 -46.81
CA THR A 466 -4.06 -0.76 -45.60
C THR A 466 -5.03 -1.68 -44.88
N ILE A 467 -4.74 -1.96 -43.61
CA ILE A 467 -5.68 -2.64 -42.71
C ILE A 467 -6.28 -1.58 -41.76
N SER A 468 -7.46 -1.85 -41.22
CA SER A 468 -8.02 -0.98 -40.18
C SER A 468 -7.25 -1.11 -38.87
N PHE A 469 -7.29 -0.10 -38.03
CA PHE A 469 -6.66 -0.14 -36.70
C PHE A 469 -7.23 -1.28 -35.85
N GLY A 470 -8.54 -1.56 -35.99
CA GLY A 470 -9.17 -2.72 -35.35
C GLY A 470 -8.59 -4.07 -35.82
N ASN A 471 -8.29 -4.22 -37.12
CA ASN A 471 -7.63 -5.43 -37.60
C ASN A 471 -6.18 -5.56 -37.12
N TYR A 472 -5.48 -4.44 -36.97
CA TYR A 472 -4.18 -4.42 -36.32
C TYR A 472 -4.28 -4.91 -34.87
N LEU A 473 -5.24 -4.41 -34.10
CA LEU A 473 -5.46 -4.80 -32.72
C LEU A 473 -5.78 -6.31 -32.60
N ALA A 474 -6.70 -6.82 -33.43
CA ALA A 474 -7.00 -8.25 -33.46
C ALA A 474 -5.76 -9.09 -33.85
N ALA A 475 -4.93 -8.61 -34.77
CA ALA A 475 -3.68 -9.27 -35.13
C ALA A 475 -2.67 -9.28 -33.97
N LEU A 476 -2.57 -8.20 -33.22
CA LEU A 476 -1.74 -8.10 -32.03
C LEU A 476 -2.21 -9.12 -30.96
N TYR A 477 -3.51 -9.25 -30.74
CA TYR A 477 -4.05 -10.25 -29.82
C TYR A 477 -3.68 -11.67 -30.25
N ALA A 478 -3.78 -11.98 -31.53
CA ALA A 478 -3.39 -13.28 -32.06
C ALA A 478 -1.88 -13.54 -31.91
N GLU A 479 -1.06 -12.53 -32.12
CA GLU A 479 0.41 -12.58 -31.95
C GLU A 479 0.79 -12.86 -30.48
N ILE A 480 0.16 -12.17 -29.53
CA ILE A 480 0.38 -12.38 -28.09
C ILE A 480 0.15 -13.84 -27.73
N VAL A 481 -0.96 -14.44 -28.17
CA VAL A 481 -1.27 -15.85 -27.92
C VAL A 481 -0.26 -16.78 -28.60
N THR A 482 0.14 -16.47 -29.83
CA THR A 482 1.12 -17.29 -30.58
C THR A 482 2.47 -17.33 -29.89
N ASN A 483 2.85 -16.24 -29.25
CA ASN A 483 4.13 -16.11 -28.54
C ASN A 483 4.08 -16.65 -27.11
N ASP A 484 2.91 -17.04 -26.58
CA ASP A 484 2.78 -17.65 -25.26
C ASP A 484 2.99 -19.18 -25.32
N PRO A 485 4.11 -19.71 -24.83
CA PRO A 485 4.37 -21.16 -24.84
C PRO A 485 3.49 -21.94 -23.86
N ALA A 486 2.78 -21.26 -22.97
CA ALA A 486 2.02 -21.85 -21.88
C ALA A 486 0.51 -21.63 -22.01
N THR A 487 -0.01 -21.48 -23.23
CA THR A 487 -1.45 -21.27 -23.48
C THR A 487 -2.35 -22.34 -22.91
N GLY A 488 -1.86 -23.55 -22.72
CA GLY A 488 -2.66 -24.70 -22.31
C GLY A 488 -3.62 -25.20 -23.37
N LEU A 489 -3.52 -24.70 -24.61
CA LEU A 489 -4.36 -25.13 -25.73
C LEU A 489 -4.02 -26.55 -26.18
N PRO A 490 -5.02 -27.34 -26.62
CA PRO A 490 -4.77 -28.61 -27.28
C PRO A 490 -3.87 -28.45 -28.51
N GLU A 491 -3.05 -29.46 -28.79
CA GLU A 491 -2.20 -29.47 -29.98
C GLU A 491 -3.06 -29.33 -31.27
N GLY A 492 -2.71 -28.34 -32.09
CA GLY A 492 -3.43 -28.02 -33.31
C GLY A 492 -4.73 -27.22 -33.13
N ALA A 493 -5.00 -26.75 -31.93
CA ALA A 493 -6.14 -25.86 -31.67
C ALA A 493 -6.00 -24.57 -32.48
N SER A 494 -7.10 -24.12 -33.04
CA SER A 494 -7.19 -22.84 -33.74
C SER A 494 -7.70 -21.77 -32.80
N VAL A 495 -7.12 -20.59 -32.92
CA VAL A 495 -7.53 -19.41 -32.16
C VAL A 495 -8.03 -18.34 -33.11
N GLU A 496 -9.16 -17.75 -32.79
CA GLU A 496 -9.68 -16.61 -33.51
C GLU A 496 -9.59 -15.36 -32.65
N ALA A 497 -9.11 -14.27 -33.23
CA ALA A 497 -8.94 -13.01 -32.53
C ALA A 497 -10.02 -11.99 -32.91
N PHE A 498 -10.60 -11.36 -31.92
CA PHE A 498 -11.60 -10.31 -32.06
C PHE A 498 -11.17 -9.05 -31.34
N ALA A 499 -11.39 -7.89 -31.94
CA ALA A 499 -11.20 -6.58 -31.31
C ALA A 499 -12.45 -5.72 -31.52
N GLY A 500 -13.12 -5.38 -30.43
CA GLY A 500 -14.30 -4.52 -30.42
C GLY A 500 -14.00 -3.17 -29.77
N GLY A 501 -14.93 -2.22 -29.90
CA GLY A 501 -14.80 -0.92 -29.28
C GLY A 501 -13.62 -0.05 -29.80
N VAL A 502 -13.14 -0.34 -31.02
CA VAL A 502 -11.98 0.33 -31.63
C VAL A 502 -12.46 1.43 -32.57
N THR A 503 -11.88 2.62 -32.39
CA THR A 503 -12.06 3.76 -33.31
C THR A 503 -10.81 3.93 -34.16
N GLU A 504 -10.96 4.20 -35.47
CA GLU A 504 -9.83 4.48 -36.33
C GLU A 504 -9.22 5.83 -35.97
N PRO A 505 -7.94 5.90 -35.56
CA PRO A 505 -7.28 7.18 -35.29
C PRO A 505 -7.12 7.99 -36.59
N GLU A 506 -7.12 9.33 -36.46
CA GLU A 506 -6.80 10.20 -37.59
C GLU A 506 -5.30 10.15 -37.91
N TYR A 507 -4.96 10.29 -39.20
CA TYR A 507 -3.54 10.41 -39.60
C TYR A 507 -2.94 11.71 -39.08
N GLY A 508 -1.72 11.63 -38.56
CA GLY A 508 -1.00 12.75 -38.00
C GLY A 508 -0.30 12.41 -36.70
N GLU A 509 0.00 13.41 -35.92
CA GLU A 509 0.56 13.24 -34.59
C GLU A 509 -0.51 12.65 -33.67
N ILE A 510 -0.19 11.52 -33.04
CA ILE A 510 -1.05 10.82 -32.07
C ILE A 510 -0.48 11.02 -30.67
N THR A 511 -1.30 11.58 -29.81
CA THR A 511 -1.01 11.67 -28.38
C THR A 511 -1.42 10.40 -27.64
N ARG A 512 -1.06 10.31 -26.36
CA ARG A 512 -1.54 9.22 -25.51
C ARG A 512 -3.05 9.24 -25.35
N GLY A 513 -3.66 10.42 -25.25
CA GLY A 513 -5.11 10.59 -25.18
C GLY A 513 -5.82 10.13 -26.44
N ASP A 514 -5.27 10.44 -27.63
CA ASP A 514 -5.82 9.99 -28.92
C ASP A 514 -5.80 8.46 -29.02
N LEU A 515 -4.69 7.84 -28.62
CA LEU A 515 -4.57 6.38 -28.62
C LEU A 515 -5.55 5.76 -27.60
N MET A 516 -5.68 6.34 -26.42
CA MET A 516 -6.61 5.88 -25.40
C MET A 516 -8.06 5.97 -25.87
N ALA A 517 -8.44 7.04 -26.53
CA ALA A 517 -9.77 7.22 -27.11
C ALA A 517 -10.06 6.28 -28.27
N ALA A 518 -9.02 5.76 -28.94
CA ALA A 518 -9.16 4.83 -30.06
C ALA A 518 -9.33 3.36 -29.60
N LEU A 519 -9.05 3.04 -28.34
CA LEU A 519 -9.00 1.69 -27.78
C LEU A 519 -10.04 1.46 -26.68
N PRO A 520 -10.43 0.21 -26.37
CA PRO A 520 -11.04 -0.14 -25.09
C PRO A 520 -9.98 -0.11 -23.98
N ALA A 521 -9.51 1.09 -23.62
CA ALA A 521 -8.24 1.34 -22.95
C ALA A 521 -8.11 0.68 -21.57
N THR A 522 -9.20 0.53 -20.82
CA THR A 522 -9.22 -0.11 -19.50
C THR A 522 -9.56 -1.60 -19.55
N ALA A 523 -9.73 -2.16 -20.75
CA ALA A 523 -10.01 -3.58 -20.92
C ALA A 523 -8.74 -4.42 -20.83
N ARG A 524 -8.91 -5.72 -20.58
CA ARG A 524 -7.80 -6.69 -20.48
C ARG A 524 -7.91 -7.68 -21.65
N ILE A 525 -6.78 -8.06 -22.20
CA ILE A 525 -6.70 -9.07 -23.27
C ILE A 525 -6.82 -10.46 -22.64
N GLN A 526 -7.77 -11.27 -23.11
CA GLN A 526 -7.98 -12.62 -22.58
C GLN A 526 -8.11 -13.66 -23.69
N LEU A 527 -7.44 -14.79 -23.51
CA LEU A 527 -7.70 -16.03 -24.25
C LEU A 527 -8.77 -16.82 -23.49
N VAL A 528 -9.86 -17.13 -24.16
CA VAL A 528 -10.98 -17.86 -23.55
C VAL A 528 -11.41 -19.03 -24.38
N SER A 529 -12.01 -20.06 -23.75
CA SER A 529 -12.80 -21.08 -24.41
C SER A 529 -14.28 -20.75 -24.27
N THR A 530 -15.04 -20.94 -25.37
CA THR A 530 -16.49 -20.73 -25.43
C THR A 530 -17.11 -21.64 -26.47
N THR A 531 -18.42 -21.53 -26.72
CA THR A 531 -19.08 -22.30 -27.76
C THR A 531 -18.92 -21.66 -29.14
N ALA A 532 -18.92 -22.46 -30.18
CA ALA A 532 -18.85 -21.98 -31.56
C ALA A 532 -20.03 -21.05 -31.93
N GLU A 533 -21.19 -21.22 -31.33
CA GLU A 533 -22.34 -20.33 -31.49
C GLU A 533 -22.09 -18.95 -30.92
N ALA A 534 -21.53 -18.89 -29.70
CA ALA A 534 -21.21 -17.61 -29.04
C ALA A 534 -20.15 -16.82 -29.82
N ALA A 535 -19.10 -17.51 -30.29
CA ALA A 535 -18.06 -16.88 -31.10
C ALA A 535 -18.60 -16.37 -32.44
N ARG A 536 -19.53 -17.13 -33.10
CA ARG A 536 -20.21 -16.67 -34.32
C ARG A 536 -21.10 -15.45 -34.05
N ALA A 537 -21.88 -15.48 -32.99
CA ALA A 537 -22.74 -14.35 -32.62
C ALA A 537 -21.91 -13.07 -32.41
N LEU A 538 -20.72 -13.18 -31.81
CA LEU A 538 -19.79 -12.07 -31.68
C LEU A 538 -19.31 -11.57 -33.04
N ALA A 539 -18.94 -12.48 -33.95
CA ALA A 539 -18.49 -12.14 -35.29
C ALA A 539 -19.60 -11.49 -36.16
N ASP A 540 -20.86 -11.99 -36.04
CA ASP A 540 -22.01 -11.52 -36.82
C ASP A 540 -22.56 -10.19 -36.30
N GLY A 541 -22.24 -9.78 -35.06
CA GLY A 541 -22.65 -8.51 -34.48
C GLY A 541 -22.11 -7.26 -35.20
N GLY A 542 -21.18 -7.44 -36.13
CA GLY A 542 -20.73 -6.43 -37.10
C GLY A 542 -19.91 -5.27 -36.53
N THR A 543 -19.59 -5.30 -35.22
CA THR A 543 -18.87 -4.25 -34.54
C THR A 543 -17.45 -4.65 -34.14
N VAL A 544 -17.02 -5.85 -34.51
CA VAL A 544 -15.69 -6.37 -34.13
C VAL A 544 -14.82 -6.59 -35.36
N SER A 545 -13.55 -6.22 -35.24
CA SER A 545 -12.50 -6.62 -36.18
C SER A 545 -12.06 -8.06 -35.89
N ARG A 546 -11.70 -8.82 -36.91
CA ARG A 546 -11.51 -10.25 -36.81
C ARG A 546 -10.26 -10.73 -37.55
N VAL A 547 -9.46 -11.51 -36.85
CA VAL A 547 -8.30 -12.22 -37.42
C VAL A 547 -8.33 -13.66 -36.91
N TYR A 548 -8.02 -14.64 -37.77
CA TYR A 548 -8.03 -16.03 -37.38
C TYR A 548 -6.81 -16.81 -37.85
N GLN A 549 -6.52 -17.89 -37.14
CA GLN A 549 -5.41 -18.80 -37.41
C GLN A 549 -5.99 -20.20 -37.73
N ASN A 550 -5.74 -20.71 -38.93
CA ASN A 550 -6.00 -22.07 -39.42
C ASN A 550 -7.45 -22.51 -39.67
N SER A 551 -8.46 -22.08 -38.94
CA SER A 551 -9.85 -22.36 -39.22
C SER A 551 -10.79 -21.32 -38.62
N LEU A 552 -11.90 -21.10 -39.28
CA LEU A 552 -12.94 -20.19 -38.83
C LEU A 552 -13.89 -20.89 -37.87
N THR A 553 -14.22 -20.23 -36.75
CA THR A 553 -15.31 -20.69 -35.87
C THR A 553 -16.63 -20.87 -36.60
N GLU A 554 -16.81 -20.17 -37.71
CA GLU A 554 -18.01 -20.31 -38.57
C GLU A 554 -18.20 -21.72 -39.13
N TYR A 555 -17.12 -22.53 -39.21
CA TYR A 555 -17.18 -23.92 -39.70
C TYR A 555 -17.21 -24.95 -38.56
N ALA A 556 -17.08 -24.55 -37.32
CA ALA A 556 -17.20 -25.47 -36.20
C ALA A 556 -18.67 -25.87 -35.99
N PRO A 557 -18.97 -27.15 -35.72
CA PRO A 557 -20.33 -27.59 -35.37
C PRO A 557 -20.90 -26.84 -34.17
N GLU A 558 -22.22 -26.71 -34.12
CA GLU A 558 -22.90 -26.17 -32.94
C GLU A 558 -22.56 -27.01 -31.69
N GLY A 559 -22.22 -26.31 -30.58
CA GLY A 559 -21.86 -26.96 -29.32
C GLY A 559 -20.38 -27.33 -29.19
N ASP A 560 -19.58 -27.21 -30.26
CA ASP A 560 -18.13 -27.41 -30.16
C ASP A 560 -17.47 -26.29 -29.37
N VAL A 561 -16.46 -26.66 -28.59
CA VAL A 561 -15.61 -25.70 -27.89
C VAL A 561 -14.63 -25.06 -28.86
N VAL A 562 -14.61 -23.75 -28.90
CA VAL A 562 -13.66 -22.94 -29.69
C VAL A 562 -12.87 -22.03 -28.80
N TYR A 563 -11.72 -21.56 -29.29
CA TYR A 563 -10.82 -20.70 -28.58
C TYR A 563 -10.77 -19.32 -29.25
N ILE A 564 -11.02 -18.28 -28.45
CA ILE A 564 -10.94 -16.89 -28.94
C ILE A 564 -10.04 -16.08 -28.05
N VAL A 565 -9.30 -15.14 -28.65
CA VAL A 565 -8.61 -14.10 -27.92
C VAL A 565 -9.28 -12.76 -28.20
N THR A 566 -9.60 -12.05 -27.14
CA THR A 566 -10.28 -10.75 -27.25
C THR A 566 -10.09 -9.95 -25.96
N ASP A 567 -10.68 -8.78 -25.89
CA ASP A 567 -10.65 -7.95 -24.69
C ASP A 567 -11.93 -8.11 -23.84
N THR A 568 -11.82 -7.75 -22.56
CA THR A 568 -12.92 -7.88 -21.60
C THR A 568 -14.14 -7.01 -21.94
N ALA A 569 -13.94 -5.87 -22.64
CA ALA A 569 -15.06 -5.05 -23.11
C ALA A 569 -15.86 -5.76 -24.21
N THR A 570 -15.18 -6.43 -25.12
CA THR A 570 -15.79 -7.27 -26.16
C THR A 570 -16.46 -8.51 -25.55
N LEU A 571 -15.83 -9.17 -24.57
CA LEU A 571 -16.39 -10.32 -23.84
C LEU A 571 -17.69 -9.99 -23.10
N ALA A 572 -17.84 -8.78 -22.60
CA ALA A 572 -19.08 -8.34 -21.96
C ALA A 572 -20.31 -8.45 -22.88
N GLY A 573 -20.09 -8.39 -24.21
CA GLY A 573 -21.12 -8.57 -25.23
C GLY A 573 -21.33 -10.01 -25.69
N LEU A 574 -20.56 -10.99 -25.19
CA LEU A 574 -20.58 -12.37 -25.71
C LEU A 574 -21.94 -13.09 -25.47
N GLY A 575 -22.64 -12.74 -24.38
CA GLY A 575 -23.97 -13.30 -24.10
C GLY A 575 -24.01 -14.81 -23.79
N ALA A 576 -22.85 -15.44 -23.55
CA ALA A 576 -22.68 -16.85 -23.25
C ALA A 576 -21.58 -17.06 -22.19
N GLU A 577 -21.59 -18.26 -21.59
CA GLU A 577 -20.53 -18.65 -20.65
C GLU A 577 -19.20 -18.86 -21.40
N TYR A 578 -18.11 -18.49 -20.74
CA TYR A 578 -16.74 -18.73 -21.21
C TYR A 578 -15.82 -19.04 -20.03
N THR A 579 -14.71 -19.69 -20.36
CA THR A 579 -13.64 -19.94 -19.36
C THR A 579 -12.39 -19.20 -19.77
N VAL A 580 -11.87 -18.37 -18.88
CA VAL A 580 -10.59 -17.67 -19.10
C VAL A 580 -9.46 -18.68 -18.98
N LEU A 581 -8.68 -18.83 -20.03
CA LEU A 581 -7.50 -19.70 -20.08
C LEU A 581 -6.22 -18.89 -19.81
N ARG A 582 -6.17 -17.66 -20.32
CA ARG A 582 -5.06 -16.73 -20.15
C ARG A 582 -5.55 -15.30 -20.06
N ASP A 583 -4.84 -14.49 -19.27
CA ASP A 583 -5.02 -13.05 -19.16
C ASP A 583 -3.69 -12.37 -19.42
N TYR A 584 -3.64 -11.55 -20.44
CA TYR A 584 -2.44 -10.89 -20.94
C TYR A 584 -2.33 -9.41 -20.51
N GLY A 585 -3.20 -8.96 -19.64
CA GLY A 585 -3.18 -7.63 -19.08
C GLY A 585 -3.86 -6.56 -19.95
N ASP A 586 -3.48 -5.31 -19.69
CA ASP A 586 -4.15 -4.11 -20.20
C ASP A 586 -3.96 -3.90 -21.72
N VAL A 587 -5.06 -3.55 -22.41
CA VAL A 587 -5.07 -3.34 -23.87
C VAL A 587 -4.21 -2.12 -24.24
N PHE A 588 -4.44 -0.97 -23.62
CA PHE A 588 -3.71 0.26 -23.95
C PHE A 588 -2.20 0.08 -23.73
N TRP A 589 -1.84 -0.54 -22.63
CA TRP A 589 -0.44 -0.80 -22.30
C TRP A 589 0.22 -1.73 -23.31
N SER A 590 -0.45 -2.82 -23.68
CA SER A 590 0.03 -3.78 -24.67
C SER A 590 0.22 -3.16 -26.06
N VAL A 591 -0.74 -2.36 -26.50
CA VAL A 591 -0.65 -1.63 -27.79
C VAL A 591 0.47 -0.61 -27.77
N ARG A 592 0.57 0.17 -26.69
CA ARG A 592 1.64 1.16 -26.53
C ARG A 592 3.03 0.52 -26.58
N MET A 593 3.22 -0.60 -25.88
CA MET A 593 4.50 -1.32 -25.89
C MET A 593 4.83 -1.85 -27.27
N ASN A 594 3.86 -2.47 -27.96
CA ASN A 594 4.05 -2.97 -29.33
C ASN A 594 4.39 -1.83 -30.31
N ILE A 595 3.68 -0.71 -30.26
CA ILE A 595 3.99 0.45 -31.11
C ILE A 595 5.40 1.01 -30.78
N ASN A 596 5.77 1.10 -29.50
CA ASN A 596 7.12 1.53 -29.12
C ASN A 596 8.19 0.60 -29.69
N ASP A 597 7.99 -0.71 -29.67
CA ASP A 597 8.92 -1.68 -30.22
C ASP A 597 9.04 -1.54 -31.75
N LEU A 598 7.92 -1.31 -32.43
CA LEU A 598 7.87 -1.09 -33.88
C LEU A 598 8.52 0.25 -34.29
N THR A 599 8.41 1.27 -33.46
CA THR A 599 8.96 2.63 -33.73
C THR A 599 10.38 2.83 -33.20
N ALA A 600 10.81 2.09 -32.16
CA ALA A 600 12.15 2.22 -31.56
C ALA A 600 13.31 1.92 -32.54
N ASN A 601 12.99 1.24 -33.63
CA ASN A 601 13.97 0.87 -34.66
C ASN A 601 14.14 1.91 -35.78
N PHE A 602 13.82 3.20 -35.61
CA PHE A 602 14.31 4.26 -36.53
C PHE A 602 13.31 5.31 -37.06
N THR A 603 12.03 5.29 -36.76
CA THR A 603 11.12 6.36 -37.22
C THR A 603 10.11 6.76 -36.16
N THR A 604 9.86 8.04 -36.02
CA THR A 604 8.70 8.56 -35.26
C THR A 604 7.39 8.31 -36.00
N GLU A 605 7.41 7.72 -37.20
CA GLU A 605 6.25 7.36 -38.01
C GLU A 605 5.85 5.91 -37.74
N PHE A 606 4.59 5.70 -37.34
CA PHE A 606 3.96 4.40 -37.27
C PHE A 606 3.05 4.25 -38.47
N VAL A 607 3.38 3.28 -39.30
CA VAL A 607 2.52 2.80 -40.38
C VAL A 607 1.97 1.46 -39.95
N LEU A 608 0.66 1.25 -40.05
CA LEU A 608 0.07 -0.05 -39.74
C LEU A 608 0.83 -1.14 -40.52
N PRO A 609 1.35 -2.17 -39.82
CA PRO A 609 2.03 -3.26 -40.51
C PRO A 609 1.09 -3.91 -41.53
N GLU A 610 1.67 -4.42 -42.64
CA GLU A 610 0.93 -5.30 -43.53
C GLU A 610 0.31 -6.42 -42.66
N ALA A 611 -0.96 -6.78 -42.93
CA ALA A 611 -1.61 -7.84 -42.18
C ALA A 611 -0.64 -9.01 -42.02
N PRO A 612 -0.34 -9.45 -40.79
CA PRO A 612 0.50 -10.62 -40.61
C PRO A 612 -0.08 -11.75 -41.46
N GLN A 613 0.76 -12.62 -42.01
CA GLN A 613 0.34 -13.72 -42.88
C GLN A 613 -0.47 -14.80 -42.12
N TYR A 614 -1.18 -14.43 -41.10
CA TYR A 614 -2.20 -15.24 -40.43
C TYR A 614 -3.42 -15.18 -41.34
N GLY A 615 -3.77 -16.31 -41.90
CA GLY A 615 -4.75 -16.46 -42.94
C GLY A 615 -5.93 -15.50 -42.89
N VAL A 616 -5.79 -14.36 -43.53
CA VAL A 616 -6.96 -13.61 -43.99
C VAL A 616 -7.60 -14.48 -45.04
N GLY A 617 -8.69 -15.19 -44.70
CA GLY A 617 -9.39 -16.05 -45.62
C GLY A 617 -9.83 -15.23 -46.81
N ARG A 618 -9.10 -15.31 -47.90
CA ARG A 618 -9.67 -14.99 -49.19
C ARG A 618 -10.68 -16.06 -49.48
N ARG A 619 -11.95 -15.68 -49.50
CA ARG A 619 -12.95 -16.47 -50.24
C ARG A 619 -12.44 -16.54 -51.67
N GLY A 620 -12.02 -17.72 -52.10
CA GLY A 620 -11.92 -18.08 -53.49
C GLY A 620 -13.30 -18.36 -54.03
#